data_1eae868eaad4dd9b9a8ae8f7a6f73cad
#
_entry.id   1eae868eaad4dd9b9a8ae8f7a6f73cad
#
_cell.length_a   1.000
_cell.length_b   1.000
_cell.length_c   1.000
_cell.angle_alpha   90.00
_cell.angle_beta   90.00
_cell.angle_gamma   90.00
#
_symmetry.space_group_name_H-M   'P 1'
#
loop_
_entity.id
_entity.type
_entity.pdbx_description
1 polymer ?
#
loop_
_entity_poly.entity_id
_entity_poly.type
_entity_poly.pdbx_seq_one_letter_code
_entity_poly.pdbx_strand_id
1 'polypeptide(L)'
;VDENMNEDFAGIIKEIKRKDHTIQNPYYYIFDMLDLEDFNDKVSKDNFANRLVNLRNTVEETRMIGILEQLECNDIIFDLMMEKSKKGGWEGLMLRKNSTYKGKRSDEILKVKQMFDDEYVVVDLENDYHRVIVDGQEIEEMMLKNVIIEHKGNRVQVGSGFNHEQRRHYFENPDEILGKTIT
;
A
#
# COMPACT_ATOMS: atom_id res chain seq x y z
N VAL A 1 9.44 -15.59 4.99
CA VAL A 1 10.87 -15.28 5.27
C VAL A 1 11.75 -16.03 4.30
N ASP A 2 12.93 -15.51 4.04
CA ASP A 2 13.95 -16.18 3.25
C ASP A 2 14.59 -17.36 4.05
N GLU A 3 15.53 -18.07 3.44
CA GLU A 3 16.23 -19.21 4.05
C GLU A 3 17.11 -18.81 5.27
N ASN A 4 17.40 -17.52 5.45
CA ASN A 4 18.11 -16.97 6.60
C ASN A 4 17.17 -16.37 7.65
N MET A 5 15.86 -16.59 7.54
CA MET A 5 14.79 -16.03 8.38
C MET A 5 14.64 -14.50 8.30
N ASN A 6 15.16 -13.86 7.24
CA ASN A 6 14.88 -12.45 6.99
C ASN A 6 13.50 -12.27 6.36
N GLU A 7 12.89 -11.14 6.63
CA GLU A 7 11.62 -10.75 6.00
C GLU A 7 11.82 -10.55 4.50
N ASP A 8 10.98 -11.20 3.68
CA ASP A 8 10.96 -11.05 2.23
C ASP A 8 9.54 -10.69 1.75
N PHE A 9 9.23 -9.40 1.83
CA PHE A 9 7.92 -8.91 1.42
C PHE A 9 7.64 -9.11 -0.07
N ALA A 10 8.64 -8.88 -0.93
CA ALA A 10 8.47 -9.06 -2.37
C ALA A 10 8.28 -10.53 -2.76
N GLY A 11 8.98 -11.43 -2.08
CA GLY A 11 8.83 -12.88 -2.24
C GLY A 11 7.46 -13.35 -1.82
N ILE A 12 6.99 -12.99 -0.63
CA ILE A 12 5.68 -13.45 -0.15
C ILE A 12 4.53 -12.96 -1.03
N ILE A 13 4.59 -11.73 -1.56
CA ILE A 13 3.57 -11.24 -2.49
C ILE A 13 3.54 -12.04 -3.80
N LYS A 14 4.69 -12.48 -4.30
CA LYS A 14 4.75 -13.37 -5.47
C LYS A 14 4.15 -14.74 -5.17
N GLU A 15 4.47 -15.29 -3.99
CA GLU A 15 3.97 -16.60 -3.56
C GLU A 15 2.44 -16.60 -3.39
N ILE A 16 1.87 -15.59 -2.70
CA ILE A 16 0.41 -15.46 -2.48
C ILE A 16 -0.37 -15.33 -3.78
N LYS A 17 0.20 -14.70 -4.82
CA LYS A 17 -0.46 -14.49 -6.11
C LYS A 17 -0.47 -15.74 -7.01
N ARG A 18 0.32 -16.75 -6.71
CA ARG A 18 0.34 -17.99 -7.50
C ARG A 18 -0.86 -18.85 -7.17
N LYS A 19 -1.55 -19.32 -8.20
CA LYS A 19 -2.59 -20.34 -8.06
C LYS A 19 -1.94 -21.71 -7.86
N ASP A 20 -2.59 -22.57 -7.09
CA ASP A 20 -2.18 -23.96 -6.86
C ASP A 20 -0.72 -24.07 -6.35
N HIS A 21 -0.34 -23.19 -5.45
CA HIS A 21 0.99 -23.13 -4.86
C HIS A 21 0.93 -23.15 -3.34
N THR A 22 1.81 -23.93 -2.73
CA THR A 22 1.99 -23.96 -1.27
C THR A 22 3.15 -23.04 -0.90
N ILE A 23 2.87 -22.06 -0.05
CA ILE A 23 3.89 -21.15 0.45
C ILE A 23 4.89 -21.93 1.32
N GLN A 24 6.17 -21.78 0.99
CA GLN A 24 7.24 -22.38 1.80
C GLN A 24 7.66 -21.39 2.88
N ASN A 25 7.93 -21.92 4.09
CA ASN A 25 8.36 -21.16 5.26
C ASN A 25 7.46 -19.93 5.58
N PRO A 26 6.13 -20.10 5.68
CA PRO A 26 5.27 -19.00 6.08
C PRO A 26 5.59 -18.60 7.52
N TYR A 27 5.64 -17.28 7.77
CA TYR A 27 5.72 -16.73 9.11
C TYR A 27 4.62 -15.71 9.31
N TYR A 28 3.83 -15.86 10.39
CA TYR A 28 2.72 -14.98 10.72
C TYR A 28 3.10 -14.03 11.83
N TYR A 29 3.05 -12.73 11.55
CA TYR A 29 3.07 -11.69 12.57
C TYR A 29 1.66 -11.28 12.93
N ILE A 30 1.25 -11.54 14.17
CA ILE A 30 -0.05 -11.14 14.70
C ILE A 30 0.10 -9.76 15.33
N PHE A 31 -0.70 -8.80 14.91
CA PHE A 31 -0.59 -7.40 15.33
C PHE A 31 -1.80 -6.90 16.12
N ASP A 32 -2.89 -7.64 16.19
CA ASP A 32 -4.11 -7.30 16.95
C ASP A 32 -4.93 -8.55 17.20
N MET A 33 -5.79 -8.54 18.22
CA MET A 33 -6.73 -9.60 18.53
C MET A 33 -8.07 -9.00 18.93
N LEU A 34 -9.14 -9.59 18.44
CA LEU A 34 -10.53 -9.22 18.69
C LEU A 34 -11.33 -10.46 19.02
N ASP A 35 -12.32 -10.34 19.90
CA ASP A 35 -13.35 -11.35 20.02
C ASP A 35 -14.17 -11.45 18.74
N LEU A 36 -14.67 -12.64 18.42
CA LEU A 36 -15.42 -12.87 17.19
C LEU A 36 -16.70 -12.02 17.13
N GLU A 37 -17.33 -11.78 18.26
CA GLU A 37 -18.51 -10.92 18.37
C GLU A 37 -18.16 -9.46 18.01
N ASP A 38 -17.11 -8.90 18.63
CA ASP A 38 -16.61 -7.54 18.34
C ASP A 38 -16.22 -7.37 16.88
N PHE A 39 -15.60 -8.40 16.28
CA PHE A 39 -15.24 -8.38 14.87
C PHE A 39 -16.45 -8.35 13.95
N ASN A 40 -17.48 -9.17 14.25
CA ASN A 40 -18.72 -9.23 13.48
C ASN A 40 -19.54 -7.94 13.62
N ASP A 41 -19.59 -7.38 14.82
CA ASP A 41 -20.28 -6.13 15.11
C ASP A 41 -19.50 -4.89 14.64
N LYS A 42 -18.26 -5.09 14.20
CA LYS A 42 -17.34 -4.04 13.70
C LYS A 42 -17.01 -2.98 14.75
N VAL A 43 -17.09 -3.33 16.01
CA VAL A 43 -16.81 -2.44 17.14
C VAL A 43 -16.28 -3.24 18.32
N SER A 44 -15.31 -2.71 19.03
CA SER A 44 -14.85 -3.26 20.32
C SER A 44 -14.90 -2.17 21.41
N LYS A 45 -15.14 -2.58 22.63
CA LYS A 45 -15.04 -1.71 23.80
C LYS A 45 -13.61 -1.53 24.27
N ASP A 46 -12.76 -2.51 23.99
CA ASP A 46 -11.37 -2.48 24.36
C ASP A 46 -10.55 -1.57 23.46
N ASN A 47 -9.72 -0.73 24.08
CA ASN A 47 -8.73 0.03 23.35
C ASN A 47 -7.60 -0.90 22.86
N PHE A 48 -6.76 -0.37 21.96
CA PHE A 48 -5.71 -1.16 21.32
C PHE A 48 -4.70 -1.74 22.34
N ALA A 49 -4.32 -0.98 23.37
CA ALA A 49 -3.36 -1.46 24.38
C ALA A 49 -3.92 -2.68 25.16
N ASN A 50 -5.20 -2.67 25.51
CA ASN A 50 -5.84 -3.81 26.15
C ASN A 50 -5.87 -5.03 25.25
N ARG A 51 -6.23 -4.85 23.97
CA ARG A 51 -6.22 -5.94 23.00
C ARG A 51 -4.83 -6.52 22.78
N LEU A 52 -3.78 -5.68 22.80
CA LEU A 52 -2.41 -6.13 22.71
C LEU A 52 -1.95 -6.93 23.94
N VAL A 53 -2.38 -6.53 25.13
CA VAL A 53 -2.16 -7.31 26.36
C VAL A 53 -2.86 -8.68 26.27
N ASN A 54 -4.13 -8.68 25.84
CA ASN A 54 -4.88 -9.92 25.65
C ASN A 54 -4.22 -10.84 24.62
N LEU A 55 -3.76 -10.28 23.51
CA LEU A 55 -3.02 -11.01 22.49
C LEU A 55 -1.77 -11.70 23.07
N ARG A 56 -0.96 -10.97 23.82
CA ARG A 56 0.27 -11.51 24.45
C ARG A 56 -0.02 -12.58 25.51
N ASN A 57 -1.15 -12.51 26.17
CA ASN A 57 -1.56 -13.50 27.17
C ASN A 57 -2.20 -14.76 26.56
N THR A 58 -2.70 -14.66 25.34
CA THR A 58 -3.50 -15.73 24.71
C THR A 58 -2.69 -16.49 23.66
N VAL A 59 -1.83 -15.82 22.91
CA VAL A 59 -1.09 -16.41 21.81
C VAL A 59 0.32 -16.79 22.26
N GLU A 60 0.66 -18.06 22.14
CA GLU A 60 2.01 -18.56 22.31
C GLU A 60 2.79 -18.38 21.00
N GLU A 61 3.93 -17.72 21.07
CA GLU A 61 4.81 -17.59 19.92
C GLU A 61 5.47 -18.93 19.60
N THR A 62 5.55 -19.23 18.32
CA THR A 62 6.09 -20.51 17.83
C THR A 62 7.16 -20.23 16.76
N ARG A 63 7.72 -21.31 16.18
CA ARG A 63 8.63 -21.19 15.04
C ARG A 63 7.99 -20.47 13.82
N MET A 64 6.65 -20.42 13.71
CA MET A 64 5.94 -19.91 12.53
C MET A 64 4.98 -18.76 12.87
N ILE A 65 4.84 -18.42 14.14
CA ILE A 65 3.90 -17.39 14.62
C ILE A 65 4.65 -16.51 15.61
N GLY A 66 4.65 -15.21 15.36
CA GLY A 66 5.15 -14.20 16.28
C GLY A 66 4.14 -13.09 16.51
N ILE A 67 4.30 -12.36 17.59
CA ILE A 67 3.54 -11.15 17.87
C ILE A 67 4.37 -9.96 17.37
N LEU A 68 3.78 -9.16 16.48
CA LEU A 68 4.45 -7.98 15.95
C LEU A 68 4.78 -7.01 17.09
N GLU A 69 6.05 -6.67 17.23
CA GLU A 69 6.50 -5.66 18.17
C GLU A 69 5.84 -4.32 17.87
N GLN A 70 5.32 -3.68 18.89
CA GLN A 70 4.69 -2.37 18.79
C GLN A 70 5.22 -1.47 19.89
N LEU A 71 5.70 -0.30 19.50
CA LEU A 71 6.39 0.65 20.35
C LEU A 71 5.54 1.91 20.55
N GLU A 72 5.62 2.51 21.73
CA GLU A 72 5.06 3.85 21.93
C GLU A 72 5.82 4.84 21.07
N CYS A 73 5.08 5.59 20.25
CA CYS A 73 5.63 6.51 19.29
C CYS A 73 5.94 7.86 19.92
N ASN A 74 7.18 8.31 19.75
CA ASN A 74 7.60 9.70 19.86
C ASN A 74 8.54 10.00 18.67
N ASP A 75 8.99 11.23 18.51
CA ASP A 75 9.79 11.65 17.36
C ASP A 75 11.06 10.79 17.20
N ILE A 76 11.75 10.47 18.30
CA ILE A 76 12.98 9.67 18.28
C ILE A 76 12.69 8.24 17.80
N ILE A 77 11.67 7.62 18.35
CA ILE A 77 11.25 6.24 17.97
C ILE A 77 10.76 6.23 16.53
N PHE A 78 10.03 7.26 16.12
CA PHE A 78 9.55 7.38 14.75
C PHE A 78 10.72 7.40 13.75
N ASP A 79 11.70 8.29 13.96
CA ASP A 79 12.87 8.41 13.08
C ASP A 79 13.69 7.13 13.05
N LEU A 80 13.93 6.51 14.21
CA LEU A 80 14.64 5.24 14.31
C LEU A 80 13.92 4.13 13.52
N MET A 81 12.61 4.02 13.64
CA MET A 81 11.82 3.01 12.95
C MET A 81 11.71 3.29 11.45
N MET A 82 11.69 4.56 11.03
CA MET A 82 11.76 4.92 9.61
C MET A 82 13.10 4.51 9.00
N GLU A 83 14.21 4.71 9.69
CA GLU A 83 15.52 4.21 9.24
C GLU A 83 15.58 2.68 9.18
N LYS A 84 15.03 2.00 10.20
CA LYS A 84 14.97 0.54 10.23
C LYS A 84 14.12 0.01 9.06
N SER A 85 12.98 0.63 8.79
CA SER A 85 12.11 0.32 7.66
C SER A 85 12.85 0.45 6.32
N LYS A 86 13.62 1.52 6.15
CA LYS A 86 14.43 1.75 4.95
C LYS A 86 15.51 0.67 4.77
N LYS A 87 16.25 0.37 5.82
CA LYS A 87 17.32 -0.65 5.80
C LYS A 87 16.75 -2.05 5.58
N GLY A 88 15.58 -2.34 6.13
CA GLY A 88 14.89 -3.63 6.00
C GLY A 88 14.08 -3.79 4.71
N GLY A 89 14.01 -2.78 3.85
CA GLY A 89 13.22 -2.83 2.62
C GLY A 89 11.71 -2.95 2.86
N TRP A 90 11.21 -2.47 4.00
CA TRP A 90 9.78 -2.49 4.31
C TRP A 90 9.02 -1.47 3.47
N GLU A 91 7.74 -1.68 3.27
CA GLU A 91 6.87 -0.72 2.56
C GLU A 91 6.71 0.60 3.33
N GLY A 92 6.87 0.56 4.64
CA GLY A 92 6.74 1.69 5.55
C GLY A 92 6.31 1.27 6.95
N LEU A 93 5.78 2.22 7.70
CA LEU A 93 5.31 2.03 9.07
C LEU A 93 3.79 2.18 9.16
N MET A 94 3.20 1.59 10.21
CA MET A 94 1.82 1.82 10.58
C MET A 94 1.79 2.56 11.93
N LEU A 95 1.27 3.78 11.93
CA LEU A 95 0.98 4.52 13.17
C LEU A 95 -0.46 4.26 13.59
N ARG A 96 -0.66 3.94 14.85
CA ARG A 96 -1.98 3.58 15.39
C ARG A 96 -2.24 4.35 16.68
N LYS A 97 -3.44 4.94 16.79
CA LYS A 97 -3.93 5.49 18.06
C LYS A 97 -4.31 4.37 19.01
N ASN A 98 -4.14 4.61 20.31
CA ASN A 98 -4.68 3.72 21.34
C ASN A 98 -6.19 3.93 21.49
N SER A 99 -6.95 3.43 20.54
CA SER A 99 -8.40 3.58 20.44
C SER A 99 -9.11 2.24 20.35
N THR A 100 -10.44 2.26 20.49
CA THR A 100 -11.28 1.08 20.28
C THR A 100 -11.31 0.68 18.81
N TYR A 101 -11.63 -0.59 18.54
CA TYR A 101 -11.75 -1.08 17.16
C TYR A 101 -13.01 -0.50 16.49
N LYS A 102 -12.83 -0.13 15.24
CA LYS A 102 -13.90 0.29 14.31
C LYS A 102 -13.69 -0.41 12.99
N GLY A 103 -14.61 -1.28 12.58
CA GLY A 103 -14.54 -2.04 11.35
C GLY A 103 -14.80 -1.20 10.09
N LYS A 104 -14.20 -0.02 10.00
CA LYS A 104 -14.28 0.92 8.86
C LYS A 104 -12.98 1.70 8.72
N ARG A 105 -12.82 2.36 7.57
CA ARG A 105 -11.71 3.31 7.39
C ARG A 105 -11.82 4.45 8.41
N SER A 106 -10.69 4.79 9.03
CA SER A 106 -10.58 5.88 9.99
C SER A 106 -9.16 6.46 9.94
N ASP A 107 -8.98 7.63 10.55
CA ASP A 107 -7.70 8.29 10.76
C ASP A 107 -6.96 7.79 12.02
N GLU A 108 -7.46 6.75 12.66
CA GLU A 108 -6.87 6.15 13.86
C GLU A 108 -5.71 5.20 13.52
N ILE A 109 -5.61 4.80 12.24
CA ILE A 109 -4.50 4.02 11.71
C ILE A 109 -4.00 4.73 10.45
N LEU A 110 -2.74 5.15 10.48
CA LEU A 110 -2.08 5.84 9.38
C LEU A 110 -0.96 4.98 8.83
N LYS A 111 -0.89 4.87 7.52
CA LYS A 111 0.22 4.24 6.82
C LYS A 111 1.23 5.31 6.42
N VAL A 112 2.45 5.18 6.94
CA VAL A 112 3.57 6.06 6.59
C VAL A 112 4.46 5.30 5.62
N LYS A 113 4.59 5.82 4.41
CA LYS A 113 5.47 5.27 3.37
C LYS A 113 6.58 6.25 3.07
N GLN A 114 7.73 5.72 2.65
CA GLN A 114 8.71 6.56 1.98
C GLN A 114 8.14 6.99 0.62
N MET A 115 8.20 8.28 0.34
CA MET A 115 7.95 8.81 -0.98
C MET A 115 9.30 8.96 -1.68
N PHE A 116 9.32 8.53 -2.93
CA PHE A 116 10.46 8.72 -3.82
C PHE A 116 9.95 9.50 -5.00
N ASP A 117 10.55 10.63 -5.25
CA ASP A 117 10.30 11.43 -6.44
C ASP A 117 11.43 11.19 -7.43
N ASP A 118 11.09 11.04 -8.68
CA ASP A 118 12.04 10.92 -9.77
C ASP A 118 11.45 11.59 -11.01
N GLU A 119 12.29 12.07 -11.89
CA GLU A 119 11.89 12.79 -13.08
C GLU A 119 12.13 11.96 -14.34
N TYR A 120 11.11 11.88 -15.18
CA TYR A 120 11.17 11.12 -16.42
C TYR A 120 10.64 11.92 -17.61
N VAL A 121 11.30 11.77 -18.73
CA VAL A 121 10.79 12.31 -19.99
C VAL A 121 9.72 11.38 -20.56
N VAL A 122 8.60 11.94 -20.97
CA VAL A 122 7.55 11.22 -21.70
C VAL A 122 8.04 10.90 -23.10
N VAL A 123 8.17 9.61 -23.39
CA VAL A 123 8.70 9.13 -24.70
C VAL A 123 7.60 8.68 -25.66
N ASP A 124 6.38 8.41 -25.14
CA ASP A 124 5.25 7.99 -25.97
C ASP A 124 3.93 8.16 -25.20
N LEU A 125 2.79 8.04 -25.89
CA LEU A 125 1.45 8.18 -25.36
C LEU A 125 0.60 6.96 -25.73
N GLU A 126 -0.26 6.54 -24.80
CA GLU A 126 -1.27 5.51 -25.03
C GLU A 126 -2.65 6.10 -24.79
N ASN A 127 -3.54 5.97 -25.76
CA ASN A 127 -4.90 6.44 -25.70
C ASN A 127 -5.87 5.26 -25.62
N ASP A 128 -7.01 5.45 -24.95
CA ASP A 128 -8.05 4.43 -24.83
C ASP A 128 -9.41 5.08 -24.54
N TYR A 129 -10.48 4.30 -24.66
CA TYR A 129 -11.81 4.72 -24.28
C TYR A 129 -11.98 4.69 -22.75
N HIS A 130 -12.45 5.81 -22.21
CA HIS A 130 -12.78 5.96 -20.80
C HIS A 130 -14.26 6.18 -20.63
N ARG A 131 -14.85 5.59 -19.60
CA ARG A 131 -16.23 5.85 -19.24
C ARG A 131 -16.33 7.13 -18.43
N VAL A 132 -17.14 8.04 -18.90
CA VAL A 132 -17.40 9.34 -18.27
C VAL A 132 -18.91 9.57 -18.16
N ILE A 133 -19.33 10.30 -17.13
CA ILE A 133 -20.72 10.68 -16.95
C ILE A 133 -20.88 12.12 -17.43
N VAL A 134 -21.70 12.30 -18.46
CA VAL A 134 -22.07 13.61 -18.99
C VAL A 134 -23.59 13.71 -18.92
N ASP A 135 -24.10 14.75 -18.27
CA ASP A 135 -25.55 15.00 -18.09
C ASP A 135 -26.33 13.80 -17.53
N GLY A 136 -25.66 13.03 -16.62
CA GLY A 136 -26.25 11.85 -15.99
C GLY A 136 -26.27 10.58 -16.86
N GLN A 137 -25.66 10.63 -18.04
CA GLN A 137 -25.52 9.48 -18.94
C GLN A 137 -24.06 9.03 -18.99
N GLU A 138 -23.84 7.70 -18.94
CA GLU A 138 -22.53 7.11 -19.14
C GLU A 138 -22.21 7.06 -20.64
N ILE A 139 -21.11 7.68 -21.03
CA ILE A 139 -20.60 7.65 -22.41
C ILE A 139 -19.16 7.16 -22.42
N GLU A 140 -18.72 6.62 -23.55
CA GLU A 140 -17.32 6.28 -23.78
C GLU A 140 -16.66 7.39 -24.61
N GLU A 141 -15.55 7.91 -24.10
CA GLU A 141 -14.78 8.99 -24.72
C GLU A 141 -13.32 8.59 -24.87
N MET A 142 -12.76 8.80 -26.07
CA MET A 142 -11.33 8.57 -26.34
C MET A 142 -10.50 9.66 -25.70
N MET A 143 -9.54 9.28 -24.84
CA MET A 143 -8.64 10.23 -24.21
C MET A 143 -7.30 9.56 -23.83
N LEU A 144 -6.36 10.36 -23.34
CA LEU A 144 -5.08 9.84 -22.86
C LEU A 144 -5.31 8.82 -21.75
N LYS A 145 -4.79 7.59 -21.94
CA LYS A 145 -4.78 6.54 -20.93
C LYS A 145 -3.53 6.62 -20.07
N ASN A 146 -2.37 6.52 -20.70
CA ASN A 146 -1.07 6.53 -20.06
C ASN A 146 -0.09 7.37 -20.83
N VAL A 147 0.87 7.96 -20.13
CA VAL A 147 2.15 8.36 -20.73
C VAL A 147 3.14 7.22 -20.57
N ILE A 148 4.08 7.10 -21.50
CA ILE A 148 5.14 6.09 -21.47
C ILE A 148 6.44 6.79 -21.13
N ILE A 149 7.15 6.25 -20.16
CA ILE A 149 8.49 6.68 -19.75
C ILE A 149 9.49 5.52 -19.92
N GLU A 150 10.77 5.81 -19.87
CA GLU A 150 11.81 4.80 -19.78
C GLU A 150 12.42 4.77 -18.37
N HIS A 151 12.35 3.61 -17.72
CA HIS A 151 13.00 3.38 -16.44
C HIS A 151 13.90 2.14 -16.52
N LYS A 152 15.20 2.30 -16.32
CA LYS A 152 16.20 1.21 -16.34
C LYS A 152 16.11 0.34 -17.60
N GLY A 153 15.92 0.98 -18.76
CA GLY A 153 15.82 0.30 -20.05
C GLY A 153 14.46 -0.35 -20.34
N ASN A 154 13.46 -0.16 -19.49
CA ASN A 154 12.11 -0.67 -19.70
C ASN A 154 11.13 0.48 -19.95
N ARG A 155 10.20 0.26 -20.87
CA ARG A 155 9.06 1.17 -21.07
C ARG A 155 8.03 0.93 -19.98
N VAL A 156 7.67 1.98 -19.26
CA VAL A 156 6.73 1.94 -18.13
C VAL A 156 5.55 2.85 -18.42
N GLN A 157 4.35 2.33 -18.21
CA GLN A 157 3.08 3.05 -18.35
C GLN A 157 2.75 3.80 -17.06
N VAL A 158 2.54 5.10 -17.16
CA VAL A 158 2.15 5.97 -16.03
C VAL A 158 0.79 6.59 -16.36
N GLY A 159 -0.25 6.13 -15.68
CA GLY A 159 -1.64 6.58 -15.90
C GLY A 159 -2.27 7.20 -14.67
N SER A 160 -1.69 7.04 -13.48
CA SER A 160 -2.17 7.69 -12.26
C SER A 160 -1.76 9.16 -12.22
N GLY A 161 -2.59 10.00 -11.62
CA GLY A 161 -2.32 11.43 -11.48
C GLY A 161 -3.06 12.33 -12.47
N PHE A 162 -3.49 11.81 -13.61
CA PHE A 162 -4.28 12.60 -14.56
C PHE A 162 -5.78 12.55 -14.24
N ASN A 163 -6.42 13.70 -14.14
CA ASN A 163 -7.88 13.80 -14.13
C ASN A 163 -8.45 13.73 -15.57
N HIS A 164 -9.78 13.64 -15.72
CA HIS A 164 -10.40 13.52 -17.03
C HIS A 164 -10.18 14.73 -17.94
N GLU A 165 -10.15 15.93 -17.38
CA GLU A 165 -9.88 17.16 -18.12
C GLU A 165 -8.47 17.18 -18.70
N GLN A 166 -7.47 16.82 -17.90
CA GLN A 166 -6.09 16.69 -18.36
C GLN A 166 -5.93 15.59 -19.40
N ARG A 167 -6.67 14.47 -19.26
CA ARG A 167 -6.65 13.37 -20.24
C ARG A 167 -7.19 13.79 -21.60
N ARG A 168 -8.29 14.58 -21.64
CA ARG A 168 -8.83 15.15 -22.87
C ARG A 168 -7.83 16.12 -23.47
N HIS A 169 -7.34 17.05 -22.65
CA HIS A 169 -6.42 18.09 -23.09
C HIS A 169 -5.17 17.52 -23.76
N TYR A 170 -4.52 16.54 -23.14
CA TYR A 170 -3.31 15.91 -23.71
C TYR A 170 -3.60 14.93 -24.84
N PHE A 171 -4.81 14.43 -24.96
CA PHE A 171 -5.26 13.69 -26.14
C PHE A 171 -5.38 14.61 -27.35
N GLU A 172 -5.97 15.79 -27.17
CA GLU A 172 -6.13 16.80 -28.21
C GLU A 172 -4.82 17.53 -28.55
N ASN A 173 -3.94 17.69 -27.55
CA ASN A 173 -2.67 18.44 -27.64
C ASN A 173 -1.48 17.59 -27.17
N PRO A 174 -1.15 16.50 -27.89
CA PRO A 174 -0.12 15.54 -27.47
C PRO A 174 1.28 16.17 -27.34
N ASP A 175 1.60 17.17 -28.13
CA ASP A 175 2.90 17.86 -28.11
C ASP A 175 3.15 18.66 -26.81
N GLU A 176 2.12 18.91 -26.04
CA GLU A 176 2.24 19.61 -24.75
C GLU A 176 2.77 18.71 -23.64
N ILE A 177 2.70 17.37 -23.81
CA ILE A 177 3.21 16.41 -22.83
C ILE A 177 4.30 15.51 -23.41
N LEU A 178 4.26 15.16 -24.68
CA LEU A 178 5.29 14.35 -25.34
C LEU A 178 6.63 15.08 -25.32
N GLY A 179 7.67 14.41 -24.86
CA GLY A 179 9.02 14.98 -24.70
C GLY A 179 9.16 15.90 -23.49
N LYS A 180 8.12 16.08 -22.67
CA LYS A 180 8.21 16.85 -21.42
C LYS A 180 8.61 15.96 -20.26
N THR A 181 9.18 16.59 -19.23
CA THR A 181 9.51 15.91 -17.97
C THR A 181 8.29 15.90 -17.06
N ILE A 182 8.02 14.74 -16.47
CA ILE A 182 7.02 14.52 -15.42
C ILE A 182 7.72 14.02 -14.15
N THR A 183 7.12 14.30 -13.01
CA THR A 183 7.57 13.83 -11.68
C THR A 183 6.60 12.81 -11.12
#